data_5335426df024b436cc4bd9ab1d70a972
#
_entry.id   5335426df024b436cc4bd9ab1d70a972
#
_cell.length_a   1.000
_cell.length_b   1.000
_cell.length_c   1.000
_cell.angle_alpha   90.00
_cell.angle_beta   90.00
_cell.angle_gamma   90.00
#
_symmetry.space_group_name_H-M   'P 1'
#
loop_
_entity.id
_entity.type
_entity.pdbx_description
1 polymer ?
#
loop_
_entity_poly.entity_id
_entity_poly.type
_entity_poly.pdbx_seq_one_letter_code
_entity_poly.pdbx_strand_id
1 'polypeptide(L)'
;MDEKLFKAIQLVENGDINEGLQYLHSLIDKANHEERLMIADLYLQWGFLDEAKEIVNELLELYPDEGQLYIYAAEIAIEQDYEGDALDYLEEIKEDDPAHLQALILMADMFQMQGLDEAAEQKLLKAKRLAPEETLIDLGLGQFYSDIGEYQKAIPFFQKLIDTNAKIEHANVHLLLADAFVHTGHFEEALESYEKGLAEKIEINALFNYGLMAYQLERYELAASKWNELKLMDPDYVPVYLYLARAYEQMGALNESYQTAREGLQIDPEYKELLVYAAKIAMKIQIQDDVEAKLLKAIEIDSGFIEAIQLLSSYYLFNEQYEEVVHLLEKVAEADEYDPQFDWDLAVAKNNLDRYKDALNHYENAYTSFKDNIQFLQDFGYFLLEDGDQKRAKVMFGRILEIDPQFLEIEEELLRLEGK
;
A
#
# COMPACT_ATOMS: atom_id res chain seq x y z
N MET A 1 -15.18 40.61 27.03
CA MET A 1 -14.56 39.32 27.42
C MET A 1 -13.43 38.90 26.50
N ASP A 2 -13.50 39.13 25.19
CA ASP A 2 -12.51 38.71 24.18
C ASP A 2 -11.06 39.02 24.53
N GLU A 3 -10.73 40.24 25.01
CA GLU A 3 -9.36 40.57 25.42
C GLU A 3 -8.85 39.72 26.60
N LYS A 4 -9.76 39.27 27.49
CA LYS A 4 -9.38 38.44 28.63
C LYS A 4 -9.20 36.98 28.24
N LEU A 5 -10.07 36.43 27.35
CA LEU A 5 -9.91 35.12 26.79
C LEU A 5 -8.62 35.04 25.93
N PHE A 6 -8.38 36.05 25.11
CA PHE A 6 -7.15 36.16 24.35
C PHE A 6 -5.89 36.14 25.23
N LYS A 7 -5.95 36.82 26.42
CA LYS A 7 -4.82 36.74 27.35
C LYS A 7 -4.62 35.35 27.93
N ALA A 8 -5.69 34.61 28.23
CA ALA A 8 -5.59 33.23 28.67
C ALA A 8 -4.94 32.34 27.59
N ILE A 9 -5.39 32.49 26.32
CA ILE A 9 -4.85 31.77 25.15
C ILE A 9 -3.36 32.09 25.00
N GLN A 10 -2.95 33.34 25.01
CA GLN A 10 -1.55 33.74 24.92
C GLN A 10 -0.67 33.12 26.02
N LEU A 11 -1.15 33.03 27.24
CA LEU A 11 -0.40 32.40 28.33
C LEU A 11 -0.17 30.92 28.06
N VAL A 12 -1.20 30.19 27.61
CA VAL A 12 -1.09 28.76 27.28
C VAL A 12 -0.17 28.52 26.08
N GLU A 13 -0.32 29.30 25.01
CA GLU A 13 0.52 29.22 23.82
C GLU A 13 2.00 29.54 24.10
N ASN A 14 2.28 30.43 25.05
CA ASN A 14 3.64 30.76 25.49
C ASN A 14 4.26 29.70 26.43
N GLY A 15 3.52 28.63 26.78
CA GLY A 15 3.97 27.57 27.67
C GLY A 15 3.66 27.80 29.17
N ASP A 16 3.04 28.93 29.54
CA ASP A 16 2.65 29.24 30.91
C ASP A 16 1.26 28.64 31.23
N ILE A 17 1.11 27.33 30.97
CA ILE A 17 -0.18 26.62 31.01
C ILE A 17 -0.92 26.83 32.34
N ASN A 18 -0.23 26.63 33.48
CA ASN A 18 -0.86 26.74 34.79
C ASN A 18 -1.36 28.15 35.07
N GLU A 19 -0.65 29.20 34.65
CA GLU A 19 -1.06 30.58 34.83
C GLU A 19 -2.26 30.94 33.92
N GLY A 20 -2.22 30.43 32.66
CA GLY A 20 -3.30 30.54 31.70
C GLY A 20 -4.61 29.92 32.20
N LEU A 21 -4.54 28.69 32.74
CA LEU A 21 -5.71 27.99 33.32
C LEU A 21 -6.25 28.70 34.57
N GLN A 22 -5.40 29.10 35.51
CA GLN A 22 -5.82 29.84 36.68
C GLN A 22 -6.49 31.17 36.31
N TYR A 23 -5.96 31.84 35.30
CA TYR A 23 -6.55 33.07 34.79
C TYR A 23 -7.91 32.80 34.16
N LEU A 24 -8.03 31.76 33.29
CA LEU A 24 -9.28 31.34 32.66
C LEU A 24 -10.33 30.98 33.73
N HIS A 25 -9.96 30.17 34.72
CA HIS A 25 -10.85 29.79 35.83
C HIS A 25 -11.36 31.02 36.60
N SER A 26 -10.52 32.02 36.82
CA SER A 26 -10.92 33.28 37.51
C SER A 26 -11.96 34.12 36.75
N LEU A 27 -12.21 33.80 35.48
CA LEU A 27 -13.20 34.49 34.66
C LEU A 27 -14.59 33.87 34.79
N ILE A 28 -14.73 32.60 35.17
CA ILE A 28 -16.00 31.84 35.19
C ILE A 28 -17.08 32.56 36.01
N ASP A 29 -16.75 32.98 37.24
CA ASP A 29 -17.71 33.63 38.14
C ASP A 29 -18.28 34.96 37.61
N LYS A 30 -17.56 35.59 36.69
CA LYS A 30 -17.91 36.90 36.12
C LYS A 30 -18.44 36.83 34.71
N ALA A 31 -18.38 35.65 34.13
CA ALA A 31 -18.79 35.37 32.76
C ALA A 31 -20.30 35.22 32.66
N ASN A 32 -20.90 35.78 31.62
CA ASN A 32 -22.26 35.41 31.23
C ASN A 32 -22.30 34.00 30.60
N HIS A 33 -23.46 33.48 30.24
CA HIS A 33 -23.61 32.11 29.77
C HIS A 33 -22.89 31.85 28.44
N GLU A 34 -22.91 32.80 27.50
CA GLU A 34 -22.15 32.70 26.23
C GLU A 34 -20.64 32.68 26.49
N GLU A 35 -20.18 33.52 27.41
CA GLU A 35 -18.77 33.58 27.79
C GLU A 35 -18.32 32.32 28.54
N ARG A 36 -19.19 31.69 29.35
CA ARG A 36 -18.94 30.40 29.99
C ARG A 36 -18.80 29.28 28.96
N LEU A 37 -19.63 29.30 27.91
CA LEU A 37 -19.53 28.33 26.84
C LEU A 37 -18.21 28.45 26.07
N MET A 38 -17.75 29.69 25.79
CA MET A 38 -16.42 29.93 25.20
C MET A 38 -15.28 29.43 26.11
N ILE A 39 -15.43 29.53 27.43
CA ILE A 39 -14.47 29.00 28.40
C ILE A 39 -14.48 27.47 28.39
N ALA A 40 -15.66 26.86 28.32
CA ALA A 40 -15.79 25.40 28.20
C ALA A 40 -15.15 24.87 26.91
N ASP A 41 -15.35 25.57 25.78
CA ASP A 41 -14.73 25.25 24.51
C ASP A 41 -13.18 25.28 24.57
N LEU A 42 -12.63 26.32 25.22
CA LEU A 42 -11.17 26.39 25.44
C LEU A 42 -10.65 25.27 26.34
N TYR A 43 -11.36 24.90 27.39
CA TYR A 43 -11.00 23.75 28.21
C TYR A 43 -11.04 22.45 27.42
N LEU A 44 -12.06 22.25 26.59
CA LEU A 44 -12.18 21.09 25.72
C LEU A 44 -11.01 21.03 24.75
N GLN A 45 -10.70 22.09 24.01
CA GLN A 45 -9.59 22.19 23.07
C GLN A 45 -8.23 21.90 23.72
N TRP A 46 -8.06 22.24 25.00
CA TRP A 46 -6.83 22.03 25.75
C TRP A 46 -6.81 20.69 26.52
N GLY A 47 -7.86 19.85 26.39
CA GLY A 47 -7.96 18.54 27.03
C GLY A 47 -8.30 18.56 28.52
N PHE A 48 -8.80 19.70 29.05
CA PHE A 48 -9.28 19.84 30.43
C PHE A 48 -10.76 19.47 30.49
N LEU A 49 -11.04 18.17 30.31
CA LEU A 49 -12.40 17.66 30.08
C LEU A 49 -13.30 17.80 31.31
N ASP A 50 -12.76 17.64 32.52
CA ASP A 50 -13.55 17.76 33.76
C ASP A 50 -14.04 19.18 33.99
N GLU A 51 -13.19 20.17 33.75
CA GLU A 51 -13.53 21.59 33.85
C GLU A 51 -14.55 22.02 32.79
N ALA A 52 -14.39 21.52 31.57
CA ALA A 52 -15.36 21.73 30.49
C ALA A 52 -16.72 21.14 30.85
N LYS A 53 -16.74 19.89 31.34
CA LYS A 53 -17.94 19.15 31.74
C LYS A 53 -18.73 19.84 32.86
N GLU A 54 -18.04 20.37 33.86
CA GLU A 54 -18.68 21.10 34.95
C GLU A 54 -19.47 22.31 34.43
N ILE A 55 -18.84 23.10 33.56
CA ILE A 55 -19.49 24.30 32.98
C ILE A 55 -20.67 23.90 32.08
N VAL A 56 -20.50 22.90 31.21
CA VAL A 56 -21.53 22.44 30.27
C VAL A 56 -22.72 21.88 31.05
N ASN A 57 -22.50 21.07 32.10
CA ASN A 57 -23.58 20.54 32.92
C ASN A 57 -24.37 21.66 33.64
N GLU A 58 -23.69 22.65 34.21
CA GLU A 58 -24.38 23.83 34.81
C GLU A 58 -25.24 24.58 33.78
N LEU A 59 -24.75 24.71 32.55
CA LEU A 59 -25.50 25.37 31.49
C LEU A 59 -26.68 24.53 31.02
N LEU A 60 -26.56 23.19 30.94
CA LEU A 60 -27.65 22.27 30.60
C LEU A 60 -28.78 22.28 31.62
N GLU A 61 -28.45 22.43 32.93
CA GLU A 61 -29.48 22.59 33.95
C GLU A 61 -30.31 23.88 33.75
N LEU A 62 -29.68 24.93 33.21
CA LEU A 62 -30.34 26.23 32.96
C LEU A 62 -31.06 26.27 31.60
N TYR A 63 -30.54 25.58 30.61
CA TYR A 63 -31.00 25.58 29.22
C TYR A 63 -31.15 24.15 28.66
N PRO A 64 -32.11 23.36 29.17
CA PRO A 64 -32.25 21.95 28.81
C PRO A 64 -32.78 21.72 27.39
N ASP A 65 -33.19 22.75 26.67
CA ASP A 65 -33.65 22.68 25.29
C ASP A 65 -32.61 23.21 24.28
N GLU A 66 -31.39 23.56 24.69
CA GLU A 66 -30.35 24.12 23.85
C GLU A 66 -29.47 23.01 23.25
N GLY A 67 -29.72 22.64 22.00
CA GLY A 67 -29.03 21.53 21.32
C GLY A 67 -27.51 21.67 21.25
N GLN A 68 -27.01 22.91 21.17
CA GLN A 68 -25.55 23.14 21.12
C GLN A 68 -24.83 22.68 22.39
N LEU A 69 -25.49 22.79 23.58
CA LEU A 69 -24.91 22.29 24.82
C LEU A 69 -24.79 20.76 24.86
N TYR A 70 -25.75 20.07 24.26
CA TYR A 70 -25.68 18.60 24.09
C TYR A 70 -24.55 18.20 23.15
N ILE A 71 -24.26 18.97 22.10
CA ILE A 71 -23.07 18.75 21.25
C ILE A 71 -21.81 18.80 22.11
N TYR A 72 -21.60 19.84 22.90
CA TYR A 72 -20.43 19.93 23.77
C TYR A 72 -20.36 18.81 24.81
N ALA A 73 -21.50 18.42 25.38
CA ALA A 73 -21.54 17.28 26.30
C ALA A 73 -21.15 15.96 25.63
N ALA A 74 -21.62 15.77 24.40
CA ALA A 74 -21.26 14.60 23.60
C ALA A 74 -19.76 14.57 23.21
N GLU A 75 -19.22 15.70 22.74
CA GLU A 75 -17.80 15.85 22.42
C GLU A 75 -16.91 15.54 23.64
N ILE A 76 -17.27 16.08 24.81
CA ILE A 76 -16.56 15.77 26.06
C ILE A 76 -16.66 14.30 26.42
N ALA A 77 -17.84 13.67 26.25
CA ALA A 77 -18.03 12.25 26.52
C ALA A 77 -17.22 11.36 25.56
N ILE A 78 -17.13 11.73 24.28
CA ILE A 78 -16.27 11.06 23.28
C ILE A 78 -14.80 11.11 23.70
N GLU A 79 -14.30 12.30 24.07
CA GLU A 79 -12.90 12.47 24.50
C GLU A 79 -12.59 11.73 25.82
N GLN A 80 -13.64 11.42 26.63
CA GLN A 80 -13.54 10.61 27.86
C GLN A 80 -13.74 9.12 27.61
N ASP A 81 -13.89 8.65 26.36
CA ASP A 81 -14.23 7.25 25.98
C ASP A 81 -15.59 6.78 26.52
N TYR A 82 -16.54 7.69 26.79
CA TYR A 82 -17.91 7.40 27.21
C TYR A 82 -18.90 7.44 26.05
N GLU A 83 -18.69 6.54 25.07
CA GLU A 83 -19.46 6.54 23.80
C GLU A 83 -20.98 6.42 24.01
N GLY A 84 -21.43 5.65 25.02
CA GLY A 84 -22.85 5.50 25.34
C GLY A 84 -23.48 6.82 25.78
N ASP A 85 -22.82 7.53 26.71
CA ASP A 85 -23.29 8.83 27.18
C ASP A 85 -23.31 9.86 26.05
N ALA A 86 -22.31 9.81 25.16
CA ALA A 86 -22.25 10.69 23.99
C ALA A 86 -23.45 10.50 23.05
N LEU A 87 -23.81 9.25 22.75
CA LEU A 87 -24.99 8.95 21.94
C LEU A 87 -26.28 9.41 22.63
N ASP A 88 -26.41 9.18 23.94
CA ASP A 88 -27.56 9.63 24.71
C ASP A 88 -27.73 11.16 24.61
N TYR A 89 -26.64 11.92 24.77
CA TYR A 89 -26.67 13.39 24.57
C TYR A 89 -27.09 13.79 23.16
N LEU A 90 -26.58 13.16 22.14
CA LEU A 90 -26.90 13.48 20.75
C LEU A 90 -28.36 13.14 20.39
N GLU A 91 -28.93 12.10 21.01
CA GLU A 91 -30.34 11.72 20.80
C GLU A 91 -31.35 12.67 21.45
N GLU A 92 -30.95 13.44 22.49
CA GLU A 92 -31.80 14.48 23.10
C GLU A 92 -32.02 15.69 22.18
N ILE A 93 -31.18 15.87 21.14
CA ILE A 93 -31.27 17.01 20.20
C ILE A 93 -32.47 16.83 19.26
N LYS A 94 -33.45 17.71 19.35
CA LYS A 94 -34.66 17.67 18.56
C LYS A 94 -34.39 17.88 17.06
N GLU A 95 -35.25 17.34 16.20
CA GLU A 95 -35.09 17.43 14.73
C GLU A 95 -35.18 18.86 14.18
N ASP A 96 -35.87 19.76 14.88
CA ASP A 96 -36.01 21.18 14.53
C ASP A 96 -34.95 22.10 15.15
N ASP A 97 -34.02 21.52 15.94
CA ASP A 97 -32.91 22.24 16.52
C ASP A 97 -31.82 22.52 15.48
N PRO A 98 -31.24 23.73 15.43
CA PRO A 98 -30.11 24.04 14.55
C PRO A 98 -28.93 23.13 14.70
N ALA A 99 -28.68 22.58 15.90
CA ALA A 99 -27.59 21.65 16.18
C ALA A 99 -27.86 20.21 15.67
N HIS A 100 -29.09 19.87 15.23
CA HIS A 100 -29.45 18.53 14.80
C HIS A 100 -28.59 18.02 13.62
N LEU A 101 -28.22 18.91 12.71
CA LEU A 101 -27.35 18.56 11.59
C LEU A 101 -25.95 18.11 12.10
N GLN A 102 -25.37 18.85 13.03
CA GLN A 102 -24.08 18.52 13.64
C GLN A 102 -24.17 17.22 14.45
N ALA A 103 -25.27 17.02 15.17
CA ALA A 103 -25.52 15.77 15.91
C ALA A 103 -25.53 14.55 14.98
N LEU A 104 -26.19 14.64 13.81
CA LEU A 104 -26.21 13.55 12.84
C LEU A 104 -24.82 13.21 12.30
N ILE A 105 -24.00 14.21 12.04
CA ILE A 105 -22.62 14.01 11.57
C ILE A 105 -21.81 13.32 12.67
N LEU A 106 -21.86 13.83 13.90
CA LEU A 106 -21.12 13.28 15.02
C LEU A 106 -21.55 11.84 15.37
N MET A 107 -22.87 11.55 15.30
CA MET A 107 -23.37 10.17 15.42
C MET A 107 -22.82 9.27 14.31
N ALA A 108 -22.72 9.76 13.07
CA ALA A 108 -22.20 8.99 11.97
C ALA A 108 -20.73 8.63 12.18
N ASP A 109 -19.92 9.60 12.61
CA ASP A 109 -18.50 9.38 12.93
C ASP A 109 -18.34 8.34 14.04
N MET A 110 -19.15 8.44 15.11
CA MET A 110 -19.15 7.47 16.21
C MET A 110 -19.52 6.06 15.73
N PHE A 111 -20.57 5.91 14.90
CA PHE A 111 -20.97 4.63 14.36
C PHE A 111 -19.90 4.05 13.42
N GLN A 112 -19.24 4.88 12.64
CA GLN A 112 -18.14 4.44 11.78
C GLN A 112 -16.96 3.92 12.61
N MET A 113 -16.58 4.61 13.68
CA MET A 113 -15.53 4.15 14.60
C MET A 113 -15.85 2.79 15.25
N GLN A 114 -17.13 2.49 15.46
CA GLN A 114 -17.62 1.20 15.98
C GLN A 114 -17.77 0.12 14.89
N GLY A 115 -17.53 0.43 13.60
CA GLY A 115 -17.75 -0.47 12.48
C GLY A 115 -19.23 -0.71 12.17
N LEU A 116 -20.12 0.19 12.61
CA LEU A 116 -21.58 0.16 12.36
C LEU A 116 -21.93 0.96 11.10
N ASP A 117 -21.35 0.55 9.96
CA ASP A 117 -21.38 1.29 8.70
C ASP A 117 -22.79 1.62 8.21
N GLU A 118 -23.74 0.68 8.36
CA GLU A 118 -25.13 0.92 7.94
C GLU A 118 -25.80 2.04 8.76
N ALA A 119 -25.50 2.12 10.05
CA ALA A 119 -26.03 3.18 10.92
C ALA A 119 -25.39 4.53 10.58
N ALA A 120 -24.08 4.55 10.36
CA ALA A 120 -23.32 5.72 9.92
C ALA A 120 -23.88 6.27 8.59
N GLU A 121 -24.05 5.41 7.57
CA GLU A 121 -24.64 5.77 6.28
C GLU A 121 -26.01 6.42 6.43
N GLN A 122 -26.89 5.83 7.26
CA GLN A 122 -28.21 6.38 7.49
C GLN A 122 -28.20 7.78 8.09
N LYS A 123 -27.28 8.04 9.05
CA LYS A 123 -27.13 9.36 9.68
C LYS A 123 -26.60 10.38 8.67
N LEU A 124 -25.55 10.06 7.91
CA LEU A 124 -25.02 10.93 6.85
C LEU A 124 -26.05 11.23 5.76
N LEU A 125 -26.81 10.22 5.30
CA LEU A 125 -27.87 10.41 4.32
C LEU A 125 -29.05 11.23 4.89
N LYS A 126 -29.34 11.14 6.21
CA LYS A 126 -30.31 12.00 6.85
C LYS A 126 -29.81 13.44 6.89
N ALA A 127 -28.55 13.67 7.25
CA ALA A 127 -27.90 14.97 7.20
C ALA A 127 -27.96 15.58 5.79
N LYS A 128 -27.67 14.77 4.76
CA LYS A 128 -27.72 15.19 3.35
C LYS A 128 -29.12 15.60 2.89
N ARG A 129 -30.17 14.94 3.38
CA ARG A 129 -31.56 15.33 3.08
C ARG A 129 -31.94 16.65 3.73
N LEU A 130 -31.42 16.94 4.93
CA LEU A 130 -31.70 18.19 5.66
C LEU A 130 -30.97 19.39 5.05
N ALA A 131 -29.72 19.18 4.62
CA ALA A 131 -28.88 20.21 4.04
C ALA A 131 -28.27 19.75 2.69
N PRO A 132 -29.07 19.72 1.59
CA PRO A 132 -28.65 19.18 0.30
C PRO A 132 -27.48 19.91 -0.36
N GLU A 133 -27.31 21.19 -0.05
CA GLU A 133 -26.26 22.06 -0.62
C GLU A 133 -25.02 22.16 0.27
N GLU A 134 -25.04 21.52 1.45
CA GLU A 134 -23.90 21.57 2.35
C GLU A 134 -22.75 20.68 1.80
N THR A 135 -21.67 21.34 1.41
CA THR A 135 -20.52 20.69 0.73
C THR A 135 -19.70 19.79 1.66
N LEU A 136 -19.66 20.12 2.97
CA LEU A 136 -18.97 19.27 3.94
C LEU A 136 -19.65 17.92 4.13
N ILE A 137 -20.96 17.83 3.93
CA ILE A 137 -21.68 16.56 3.97
C ILE A 137 -21.36 15.73 2.71
N ASP A 138 -21.23 16.35 1.54
CA ASP A 138 -20.80 15.66 0.34
C ASP A 138 -19.38 15.12 0.51
N LEU A 139 -18.47 15.91 1.12
CA LEU A 139 -17.13 15.44 1.46
C LEU A 139 -17.19 14.24 2.42
N GLY A 140 -17.93 14.37 3.53
CA GLY A 140 -18.08 13.30 4.52
C GLY A 140 -18.65 12.01 3.93
N LEU A 141 -19.68 12.10 3.08
CA LEU A 141 -20.22 10.93 2.37
C LEU A 141 -19.20 10.30 1.41
N GLY A 142 -18.47 11.12 0.66
CA GLY A 142 -17.42 10.65 -0.23
C GLY A 142 -16.31 9.91 0.53
N GLN A 143 -15.84 10.48 1.64
CA GLN A 143 -14.82 9.87 2.50
C GLN A 143 -15.35 8.59 3.17
N PHE A 144 -16.54 8.65 3.77
CA PHE A 144 -17.19 7.48 4.36
C PHE A 144 -17.26 6.29 3.39
N TYR A 145 -17.76 6.51 2.15
CA TYR A 145 -17.83 5.44 1.16
C TYR A 145 -16.44 4.95 0.72
N SER A 146 -15.43 5.83 0.69
CA SER A 146 -14.05 5.43 0.40
C SER A 146 -13.47 4.55 1.51
N ASP A 147 -13.70 4.90 2.77
CA ASP A 147 -13.19 4.19 3.94
C ASP A 147 -13.75 2.77 4.07
N ILE A 148 -15.04 2.59 3.71
CA ILE A 148 -15.67 1.26 3.68
C ILE A 148 -15.45 0.49 2.36
N GLY A 149 -14.64 1.03 1.43
CA GLY A 149 -14.31 0.39 0.15
C GLY A 149 -15.37 0.51 -0.94
N GLU A 150 -16.45 1.25 -0.71
CA GLU A 150 -17.56 1.48 -1.67
C GLU A 150 -17.24 2.66 -2.62
N TYR A 151 -16.05 2.64 -3.22
CA TYR A 151 -15.52 3.74 -4.04
C TYR A 151 -16.45 4.18 -5.15
N GLN A 152 -17.21 3.25 -5.74
CA GLN A 152 -18.19 3.58 -6.78
C GLN A 152 -19.30 4.53 -6.28
N LYS A 153 -19.63 4.46 -4.97
CA LYS A 153 -20.57 5.37 -4.33
C LYS A 153 -19.93 6.71 -3.94
N ALA A 154 -18.62 6.72 -3.67
CA ALA A 154 -17.86 7.92 -3.30
C ALA A 154 -17.71 8.90 -4.48
N ILE A 155 -17.46 8.39 -5.70
CA ILE A 155 -17.19 9.18 -6.91
C ILE A 155 -18.20 10.30 -7.15
N PRO A 156 -19.54 10.08 -7.13
CA PRO A 156 -20.50 11.13 -7.38
C PRO A 156 -20.43 12.32 -6.41
N PHE A 157 -20.05 12.07 -5.16
CA PHE A 157 -19.92 13.11 -4.15
C PHE A 157 -18.69 13.98 -4.40
N PHE A 158 -17.54 13.36 -4.65
CA PHE A 158 -16.34 14.09 -5.02
C PHE A 158 -16.49 14.85 -6.34
N GLN A 159 -17.14 14.25 -7.34
CA GLN A 159 -17.43 14.91 -8.61
C GLN A 159 -18.31 16.16 -8.40
N LYS A 160 -19.37 16.06 -7.58
CA LYS A 160 -20.23 17.22 -7.26
C LYS A 160 -19.45 18.35 -6.60
N LEU A 161 -18.50 18.05 -5.68
CA LEU A 161 -17.66 19.06 -5.04
C LEU A 161 -16.79 19.80 -6.08
N ILE A 162 -16.23 19.07 -7.04
CA ILE A 162 -15.44 19.64 -8.14
C ILE A 162 -16.33 20.51 -9.04
N ASP A 163 -17.48 20.00 -9.48
CA ASP A 163 -18.39 20.69 -10.40
C ASP A 163 -18.94 21.99 -9.80
N THR A 164 -19.11 22.05 -8.47
CA THR A 164 -19.56 23.25 -7.76
C THR A 164 -18.44 24.20 -7.36
N ASN A 165 -17.17 23.87 -7.69
CA ASN A 165 -15.97 24.58 -7.22
C ASN A 165 -15.99 24.82 -5.69
N ALA A 166 -16.41 23.82 -4.93
CA ALA A 166 -16.46 23.89 -3.48
C ALA A 166 -15.06 24.12 -2.91
N LYS A 167 -14.90 25.18 -2.12
CA LYS A 167 -13.64 25.44 -1.42
C LYS A 167 -13.58 24.57 -0.16
N ILE A 168 -12.75 23.55 -0.18
CA ILE A 168 -12.47 22.68 0.95
C ILE A 168 -11.04 22.96 1.42
N GLU A 169 -10.89 23.55 2.61
CA GLU A 169 -9.58 24.04 3.07
C GLU A 169 -8.59 22.91 3.42
N HIS A 170 -9.09 21.76 3.84
CA HIS A 170 -8.25 20.68 4.41
C HIS A 170 -8.22 19.40 3.60
N ALA A 171 -8.90 19.35 2.44
CA ALA A 171 -8.93 18.17 1.58
C ALA A 171 -8.72 18.54 0.11
N ASN A 172 -7.85 17.78 -0.56
CA ASN A 172 -7.70 17.87 -2.01
C ASN A 172 -8.67 16.90 -2.69
N VAL A 173 -9.85 17.43 -3.06
CA VAL A 173 -10.94 16.61 -3.62
C VAL A 173 -10.53 15.92 -4.92
N HIS A 174 -9.65 16.53 -5.71
CA HIS A 174 -9.14 15.88 -6.92
C HIS A 174 -8.31 14.63 -6.60
N LEU A 175 -7.51 14.65 -5.53
CA LEU A 175 -6.76 13.47 -5.12
C LEU A 175 -7.67 12.38 -4.56
N LEU A 176 -8.69 12.74 -3.76
CA LEU A 176 -9.69 11.79 -3.27
C LEU A 176 -10.45 11.11 -4.42
N LEU A 177 -10.82 11.89 -5.44
CA LEU A 177 -11.48 11.36 -6.64
C LEU A 177 -10.53 10.46 -7.44
N ALA A 178 -9.25 10.82 -7.54
CA ALA A 178 -8.26 9.99 -8.22
C ALA A 178 -8.11 8.61 -7.55
N ASP A 179 -8.01 8.58 -6.23
CA ASP A 179 -7.93 7.33 -5.47
C ASP A 179 -9.19 6.47 -5.67
N ALA A 180 -10.37 7.09 -5.64
CA ALA A 180 -11.62 6.37 -5.92
C ALA A 180 -11.67 5.80 -7.34
N PHE A 181 -11.15 6.52 -8.35
CA PHE A 181 -11.04 6.01 -9.72
C PHE A 181 -10.03 4.86 -9.84
N VAL A 182 -8.91 4.91 -9.12
CA VAL A 182 -7.93 3.80 -9.07
C VAL A 182 -8.60 2.52 -8.59
N HIS A 183 -9.30 2.58 -7.46
CA HIS A 183 -9.95 1.42 -6.87
C HIS A 183 -11.13 0.87 -7.70
N THR A 184 -11.69 1.68 -8.58
CA THR A 184 -12.77 1.26 -9.50
C THR A 184 -12.26 0.89 -10.90
N GLY A 185 -10.94 0.95 -11.13
CA GLY A 185 -10.33 0.59 -12.41
C GLY A 185 -10.43 1.65 -13.51
N HIS A 186 -10.85 2.88 -13.16
CA HIS A 186 -10.95 4.00 -14.09
C HIS A 186 -9.60 4.78 -14.14
N PHE A 187 -8.57 4.10 -14.64
CA PHE A 187 -7.19 4.58 -14.53
C PHE A 187 -6.90 5.85 -15.34
N GLU A 188 -7.56 6.06 -16.48
CA GLU A 188 -7.40 7.27 -17.29
C GLU A 188 -7.97 8.50 -16.56
N GLU A 189 -9.16 8.37 -15.97
CA GLU A 189 -9.81 9.41 -15.18
C GLU A 189 -9.02 9.68 -13.88
N ALA A 190 -8.39 8.65 -13.31
CA ALA A 190 -7.51 8.80 -12.17
C ALA A 190 -6.29 9.67 -12.51
N LEU A 191 -5.64 9.44 -13.66
CA LEU A 191 -4.51 10.27 -14.10
C LEU A 191 -4.89 11.75 -14.26
N GLU A 192 -6.04 12.03 -14.87
CA GLU A 192 -6.52 13.42 -15.02
C GLU A 192 -6.77 14.08 -13.65
N SER A 193 -7.32 13.30 -12.71
CA SER A 193 -7.61 13.80 -11.36
C SER A 193 -6.33 14.01 -10.55
N TYR A 194 -5.36 13.09 -10.62
CA TYR A 194 -4.03 13.28 -10.01
C TYR A 194 -3.32 14.52 -10.58
N GLU A 195 -3.36 14.74 -11.90
CA GLU A 195 -2.72 15.90 -12.52
C GLU A 195 -3.29 17.22 -11.95
N LYS A 196 -4.62 17.31 -11.83
CA LYS A 196 -5.31 18.48 -11.27
C LYS A 196 -5.01 18.65 -9.78
N GLY A 197 -5.10 17.58 -9.00
CA GLY A 197 -4.84 17.62 -7.57
C GLY A 197 -3.40 17.99 -7.23
N LEU A 198 -2.43 17.44 -7.94
CA LEU A 198 -1.01 17.76 -7.77
C LEU A 198 -0.65 19.18 -8.25
N ALA A 199 -1.41 19.74 -9.17
CA ALA A 199 -1.25 21.15 -9.57
C ALA A 199 -1.70 22.12 -8.46
N GLU A 200 -2.64 21.71 -7.60
CA GLU A 200 -3.08 22.51 -6.43
C GLU A 200 -2.08 22.40 -5.29
N LYS A 201 -1.69 21.17 -4.94
CA LYS A 201 -0.74 20.87 -3.88
C LYS A 201 -0.02 19.57 -4.18
N ILE A 202 1.29 19.62 -4.14
CA ILE A 202 2.11 18.42 -4.32
C ILE A 202 2.07 17.60 -3.03
N GLU A 203 1.68 16.33 -3.18
CA GLU A 203 1.66 15.33 -2.12
C GLU A 203 2.46 14.11 -2.55
N ILE A 204 3.41 13.68 -1.73
CA ILE A 204 4.38 12.61 -2.05
C ILE A 204 3.67 11.31 -2.44
N ASN A 205 2.69 10.88 -1.64
CA ASN A 205 1.96 9.65 -1.92
C ASN A 205 1.15 9.74 -3.23
N ALA A 206 0.50 10.87 -3.48
CA ALA A 206 -0.26 11.09 -4.72
C ALA A 206 0.67 11.10 -5.94
N LEU A 207 1.86 11.71 -5.82
CA LEU A 207 2.85 11.73 -6.90
C LEU A 207 3.38 10.31 -7.20
N PHE A 208 3.59 9.49 -6.15
CA PHE A 208 3.95 8.10 -6.31
C PHE A 208 2.85 7.28 -7.00
N ASN A 209 1.59 7.44 -6.56
CA ASN A 209 0.42 6.75 -7.11
C ASN A 209 0.15 7.17 -8.55
N TYR A 210 0.34 8.45 -8.88
CA TYR A 210 0.27 8.92 -10.27
C TYR A 210 1.26 8.15 -11.16
N GLY A 211 2.50 8.01 -10.70
CA GLY A 211 3.50 7.21 -11.41
C GLY A 211 3.08 5.75 -11.57
N LEU A 212 2.49 5.12 -10.53
CA LEU A 212 1.98 3.75 -10.59
C LEU A 212 0.88 3.59 -11.65
N MET A 213 -0.08 4.51 -11.69
CA MET A 213 -1.16 4.46 -12.68
C MET A 213 -0.64 4.68 -14.09
N ALA A 214 0.28 5.63 -14.28
CA ALA A 214 0.93 5.84 -15.56
C ALA A 214 1.71 4.58 -16.01
N TYR A 215 2.41 3.92 -15.10
CA TYR A 215 3.12 2.67 -15.37
C TYR A 215 2.17 1.54 -15.76
N GLN A 216 1.04 1.40 -15.05
CA GLN A 216 0.03 0.38 -15.35
C GLN A 216 -0.64 0.56 -16.72
N LEU A 217 -0.78 1.81 -17.14
CA LEU A 217 -1.25 2.17 -18.49
C LEU A 217 -0.13 2.15 -19.55
N GLU A 218 1.02 1.56 -19.25
CA GLU A 218 2.19 1.46 -20.11
C GLU A 218 2.75 2.84 -20.56
N ARG A 219 2.38 3.92 -19.84
CA ARG A 219 2.91 5.28 -20.07
C ARG A 219 4.21 5.48 -19.30
N TYR A 220 5.24 4.71 -19.67
CA TYR A 220 6.48 4.58 -18.88
C TYR A 220 7.25 5.90 -18.78
N GLU A 221 7.26 6.73 -19.81
CA GLU A 221 7.89 8.05 -19.78
C GLU A 221 7.21 8.98 -18.76
N LEU A 222 5.88 8.94 -18.68
CA LEU A 222 5.12 9.73 -17.70
C LEU A 222 5.40 9.23 -16.29
N ALA A 223 5.37 7.90 -16.07
CA ALA A 223 5.70 7.28 -14.78
C ALA A 223 7.12 7.69 -14.33
N ALA A 224 8.12 7.54 -15.21
CA ALA A 224 9.51 7.92 -14.93
C ALA A 224 9.64 9.43 -14.63
N SER A 225 8.90 10.28 -15.33
CA SER A 225 8.89 11.74 -15.07
C SER A 225 8.38 12.04 -13.66
N LYS A 226 7.26 11.42 -13.24
CA LYS A 226 6.67 11.65 -11.91
C LYS A 226 7.51 11.08 -10.79
N TRP A 227 8.09 9.90 -10.95
CA TRP A 227 8.99 9.32 -9.96
C TRP A 227 10.34 10.03 -9.88
N ASN A 228 10.85 10.64 -10.98
CA ASN A 228 12.00 11.54 -10.90
C ASN A 228 11.67 12.83 -10.12
N GLU A 229 10.47 13.39 -10.33
CA GLU A 229 9.99 14.53 -9.55
C GLU A 229 9.95 14.18 -8.05
N LEU A 230 9.37 13.02 -7.70
CA LEU A 230 9.34 12.51 -6.33
C LEU A 230 10.74 12.33 -5.75
N LYS A 231 11.65 11.67 -6.49
CA LYS A 231 13.04 11.46 -6.08
C LYS A 231 13.80 12.77 -5.79
N LEU A 232 13.47 13.84 -6.53
CA LEU A 232 14.07 15.15 -6.29
C LEU A 232 13.52 15.84 -5.05
N MET A 233 12.24 15.59 -4.71
CA MET A 233 11.59 16.18 -3.54
C MET A 233 11.94 15.44 -2.25
N ASP A 234 11.95 14.12 -2.31
CA ASP A 234 12.26 13.24 -1.19
C ASP A 234 13.22 12.13 -1.67
N PRO A 235 14.54 12.41 -1.63
CA PRO A 235 15.54 11.41 -2.02
C PRO A 235 15.55 10.17 -1.12
N ASP A 236 15.05 10.27 0.11
CA ASP A 236 15.02 9.17 1.08
C ASP A 236 13.77 8.28 0.92
N TYR A 237 12.88 8.59 -0.02
CA TYR A 237 11.74 7.74 -0.36
C TYR A 237 12.19 6.52 -1.17
N VAL A 238 12.77 5.54 -0.48
CA VAL A 238 13.46 4.38 -1.08
C VAL A 238 12.61 3.60 -2.10
N PRO A 239 11.29 3.36 -1.90
CA PRO A 239 10.49 2.60 -2.85
C PRO A 239 10.51 3.18 -4.28
N VAL A 240 10.67 4.50 -4.45
CA VAL A 240 10.64 5.13 -5.78
C VAL A 240 11.74 4.62 -6.71
N TYR A 241 12.91 4.25 -6.15
CA TYR A 241 14.04 3.78 -6.94
C TYR A 241 13.78 2.48 -7.68
N LEU A 242 13.07 1.54 -7.03
CA LEU A 242 12.70 0.28 -7.67
C LEU A 242 11.72 0.51 -8.82
N TYR A 243 10.67 1.32 -8.59
CA TYR A 243 9.66 1.58 -9.60
C TYR A 243 10.19 2.42 -10.76
N LEU A 244 11.01 3.43 -10.47
CA LEU A 244 11.69 4.24 -11.50
C LEU A 244 12.65 3.38 -12.34
N ALA A 245 13.42 2.49 -11.70
CA ALA A 245 14.29 1.57 -12.41
C ALA A 245 13.49 0.62 -13.32
N ARG A 246 12.34 0.12 -12.87
CA ARG A 246 11.43 -0.69 -13.69
C ARG A 246 10.87 0.10 -14.88
N ALA A 247 10.52 1.37 -14.69
CA ALA A 247 10.07 2.21 -15.80
C ALA A 247 11.17 2.38 -16.86
N TYR A 248 12.40 2.64 -16.44
CA TYR A 248 13.54 2.71 -17.36
C TYR A 248 13.80 1.38 -18.08
N GLU A 249 13.63 0.22 -17.41
CA GLU A 249 13.74 -1.09 -18.07
C GLU A 249 12.69 -1.22 -19.19
N GLN A 250 11.43 -0.87 -18.93
CA GLN A 250 10.37 -0.93 -19.95
C GLN A 250 10.62 0.02 -21.12
N MET A 251 11.27 1.14 -20.87
CA MET A 251 11.71 2.08 -21.91
C MET A 251 12.94 1.59 -22.68
N GLY A 252 13.53 0.45 -22.31
CA GLY A 252 14.79 -0.05 -22.89
C GLY A 252 16.04 0.67 -22.39
N ALA A 253 15.92 1.59 -21.46
CA ALA A 253 17.00 2.38 -20.87
C ALA A 253 17.69 1.60 -19.72
N LEU A 254 18.32 0.46 -20.06
CA LEU A 254 18.87 -0.50 -19.08
C LEU A 254 19.99 0.10 -18.21
N ASN A 255 20.81 1.01 -18.76
CA ASN A 255 21.87 1.66 -17.99
C ASN A 255 21.29 2.59 -16.94
N GLU A 256 20.29 3.39 -17.30
CA GLU A 256 19.57 4.30 -16.40
C GLU A 256 18.83 3.50 -15.30
N SER A 257 18.22 2.37 -15.68
CA SER A 257 17.60 1.42 -14.76
C SER A 257 18.60 0.94 -13.70
N TYR A 258 19.76 0.45 -14.15
CA TYR A 258 20.81 -0.03 -13.24
C TYR A 258 21.36 1.07 -12.33
N GLN A 259 21.62 2.26 -12.87
CA GLN A 259 22.11 3.40 -12.08
C GLN A 259 21.11 3.82 -11.02
N THR A 260 19.81 3.89 -11.38
CA THR A 260 18.74 4.22 -10.45
C THR A 260 18.66 3.18 -9.31
N ALA A 261 18.75 1.90 -9.63
CA ALA A 261 18.75 0.85 -8.59
C ALA A 261 19.98 0.98 -7.67
N ARG A 262 21.16 1.31 -8.20
CA ARG A 262 22.36 1.56 -7.40
C ARG A 262 22.23 2.78 -6.49
N GLU A 263 21.62 3.86 -6.97
CA GLU A 263 21.34 5.04 -6.16
C GLU A 263 20.46 4.68 -4.96
N GLY A 264 19.37 3.95 -5.18
CA GLY A 264 18.49 3.50 -4.08
C GLY A 264 19.22 2.60 -3.08
N LEU A 265 20.13 1.72 -3.53
CA LEU A 265 20.96 0.88 -2.66
C LEU A 265 22.06 1.64 -1.91
N GLN A 266 22.37 2.89 -2.27
CA GLN A 266 23.22 3.75 -1.45
C GLN A 266 22.46 4.33 -0.25
N ILE A 267 21.14 4.48 -0.37
CA ILE A 267 20.27 5.00 0.69
C ILE A 267 19.85 3.85 1.61
N ASP A 268 19.33 2.77 1.04
CA ASP A 268 18.98 1.55 1.78
C ASP A 268 19.75 0.35 1.19
N PRO A 269 20.90 -0.01 1.77
CA PRO A 269 21.69 -1.15 1.32
C PRO A 269 21.05 -2.51 1.62
N GLU A 270 19.95 -2.55 2.40
CA GLU A 270 19.26 -3.78 2.81
C GLU A 270 17.92 -3.98 2.10
N TYR A 271 17.57 -3.13 1.15
CA TYR A 271 16.36 -3.29 0.35
C TYR A 271 16.48 -4.50 -0.58
N LYS A 272 16.05 -5.68 -0.11
CA LYS A 272 16.26 -6.97 -0.76
C LYS A 272 15.69 -7.05 -2.18
N GLU A 273 14.49 -6.49 -2.42
CA GLU A 273 13.87 -6.47 -3.74
C GLU A 273 14.69 -5.64 -4.74
N LEU A 274 15.27 -4.54 -4.30
CA LEU A 274 16.11 -3.69 -5.13
C LEU A 274 17.48 -4.34 -5.40
N LEU A 275 18.03 -5.11 -4.44
CA LEU A 275 19.24 -5.91 -4.63
C LEU A 275 19.05 -6.94 -5.76
N VAL A 276 17.97 -7.71 -5.70
CA VAL A 276 17.63 -8.71 -6.74
C VAL A 276 17.39 -8.03 -8.07
N TYR A 277 16.65 -6.93 -8.06
CA TYR A 277 16.38 -6.18 -9.29
C TYR A 277 17.65 -5.64 -9.93
N ALA A 278 18.56 -5.03 -9.13
CA ALA A 278 19.83 -4.55 -9.62
C ALA A 278 20.71 -5.67 -10.19
N ALA A 279 20.72 -6.86 -9.55
CA ALA A 279 21.42 -8.02 -10.06
C ALA A 279 20.84 -8.47 -11.42
N LYS A 280 19.50 -8.54 -11.54
CA LYS A 280 18.81 -8.90 -12.78
C LYS A 280 19.15 -7.96 -13.94
N ILE A 281 19.18 -6.65 -13.70
CA ILE A 281 19.56 -5.67 -14.73
C ILE A 281 21.06 -5.77 -15.03
N ALA A 282 21.92 -5.96 -14.03
CA ALA A 282 23.36 -6.18 -14.23
C ALA A 282 23.65 -7.36 -15.16
N MET A 283 22.94 -8.48 -14.99
CA MET A 283 23.03 -9.62 -15.92
C MET A 283 22.66 -9.24 -17.36
N LYS A 284 21.57 -8.47 -17.54
CA LYS A 284 21.12 -8.02 -18.89
C LYS A 284 22.13 -7.13 -19.60
N ILE A 285 22.85 -6.28 -18.84
CA ILE A 285 23.89 -5.38 -19.40
C ILE A 285 25.30 -5.96 -19.27
N GLN A 286 25.42 -7.23 -18.89
CA GLN A 286 26.68 -8.00 -18.82
C GLN A 286 27.70 -7.45 -17.80
N ILE A 287 27.24 -6.83 -16.71
CA ILE A 287 28.07 -6.45 -15.56
C ILE A 287 28.10 -7.62 -14.57
N GLN A 288 29.12 -8.45 -14.64
CA GLN A 288 29.22 -9.68 -13.83
C GLN A 288 29.69 -9.45 -12.38
N ASP A 289 30.57 -8.48 -12.16
CA ASP A 289 31.27 -8.29 -10.88
C ASP A 289 30.39 -7.98 -9.67
N ASP A 290 29.11 -7.71 -9.90
CA ASP A 290 28.18 -7.18 -8.88
C ASP A 290 26.95 -8.07 -8.66
N VAL A 291 26.74 -9.10 -9.49
CA VAL A 291 25.52 -9.94 -9.47
C VAL A 291 25.49 -10.83 -8.22
N GLU A 292 26.52 -11.66 -8.07
CA GLU A 292 26.61 -12.64 -6.99
C GLU A 292 26.54 -11.98 -5.61
N ALA A 293 27.33 -10.90 -5.39
CA ALA A 293 27.38 -10.19 -4.12
C ALA A 293 26.01 -9.62 -3.71
N LYS A 294 25.22 -9.08 -4.66
CA LYS A 294 23.89 -8.57 -4.39
C LYS A 294 22.90 -9.66 -4.05
N LEU A 295 22.93 -10.78 -4.78
CA LEU A 295 22.01 -11.89 -4.54
C LEU A 295 22.31 -12.59 -3.22
N LEU A 296 23.60 -12.81 -2.90
CA LEU A 296 23.99 -13.35 -1.60
C LEU A 296 23.56 -12.43 -0.45
N LYS A 297 23.69 -11.12 -0.61
CA LYS A 297 23.21 -10.16 0.39
C LYS A 297 21.70 -10.20 0.57
N ALA A 298 20.93 -10.31 -0.52
CA ALA A 298 19.48 -10.45 -0.45
C ALA A 298 19.05 -11.73 0.29
N ILE A 299 19.77 -12.86 0.07
CA ILE A 299 19.54 -14.13 0.78
C ILE A 299 20.00 -14.04 2.25
N GLU A 300 21.04 -13.27 2.56
CA GLU A 300 21.48 -13.03 3.94
C GLU A 300 20.41 -12.27 4.74
N ILE A 301 19.75 -11.29 4.10
CA ILE A 301 18.65 -10.50 4.71
C ILE A 301 17.40 -11.37 4.90
N ASP A 302 17.06 -12.17 3.89
CA ASP A 302 15.90 -13.06 3.89
C ASP A 302 16.29 -14.41 3.25
N SER A 303 16.58 -15.40 4.12
CA SER A 303 17.02 -16.72 3.69
C SER A 303 15.98 -17.52 2.89
N GLY A 304 14.69 -17.13 2.99
CA GLY A 304 13.57 -17.69 2.23
C GLY A 304 13.19 -16.89 0.99
N PHE A 305 14.01 -15.90 0.57
CA PHE A 305 13.68 -15.09 -0.60
C PHE A 305 13.88 -15.87 -1.91
N ILE A 306 12.87 -16.64 -2.30
CA ILE A 306 12.88 -17.57 -3.43
C ILE A 306 13.42 -16.93 -4.71
N GLU A 307 12.99 -15.71 -5.05
CA GLU A 307 13.44 -15.03 -6.29
C GLU A 307 14.96 -14.81 -6.31
N ALA A 308 15.56 -14.46 -5.18
CA ALA A 308 17.00 -14.27 -5.06
C ALA A 308 17.74 -15.61 -5.23
N ILE A 309 17.24 -16.67 -4.60
CA ILE A 309 17.81 -18.02 -4.67
C ILE A 309 17.75 -18.56 -6.09
N GLN A 310 16.60 -18.49 -6.74
CA GLN A 310 16.41 -18.93 -8.13
C GLN A 310 17.34 -18.17 -9.10
N LEU A 311 17.43 -16.85 -8.92
CA LEU A 311 18.27 -16.03 -9.80
C LEU A 311 19.76 -16.31 -9.57
N LEU A 312 20.20 -16.58 -8.34
CA LEU A 312 21.58 -16.95 -8.02
C LEU A 312 21.91 -18.35 -8.55
N SER A 313 21.00 -19.31 -8.36
CA SER A 313 21.14 -20.65 -8.92
C SER A 313 21.28 -20.62 -10.45
N SER A 314 20.39 -19.88 -11.12
CA SER A 314 20.46 -19.68 -12.57
C SER A 314 21.76 -19.00 -13.02
N TYR A 315 22.25 -18.02 -12.26
CA TYR A 315 23.53 -17.37 -12.52
C TYR A 315 24.71 -18.33 -12.40
N TYR A 316 24.74 -19.19 -11.38
CA TYR A 316 25.76 -20.20 -11.20
C TYR A 316 25.68 -21.30 -12.30
N LEU A 317 24.49 -21.77 -12.67
CA LEU A 317 24.30 -22.71 -13.78
C LEU A 317 24.82 -22.15 -15.11
N PHE A 318 24.49 -20.87 -15.39
CA PHE A 318 24.95 -20.21 -16.62
C PHE A 318 26.47 -20.06 -16.68
N ASN A 319 27.14 -19.91 -15.54
CA ASN A 319 28.59 -19.80 -15.43
C ASN A 319 29.28 -21.17 -15.18
N GLU A 320 28.55 -22.30 -15.30
CA GLU A 320 29.04 -23.66 -15.09
C GLU A 320 29.61 -23.87 -13.66
N GLN A 321 29.16 -23.13 -12.69
CA GLN A 321 29.59 -23.21 -11.27
C GLN A 321 28.69 -24.19 -10.50
N TYR A 322 28.76 -25.47 -10.90
CA TYR A 322 27.83 -26.50 -10.42
C TYR A 322 27.95 -26.83 -8.94
N GLU A 323 29.18 -26.76 -8.37
CA GLU A 323 29.41 -26.95 -6.94
C GLU A 323 28.70 -25.87 -6.11
N GLU A 324 28.73 -24.63 -6.60
CA GLU A 324 28.08 -23.49 -5.96
C GLU A 324 26.55 -23.62 -5.96
N VAL A 325 25.97 -24.15 -7.06
CA VAL A 325 24.53 -24.49 -7.12
C VAL A 325 24.19 -25.49 -6.03
N VAL A 326 24.95 -26.60 -5.94
CA VAL A 326 24.69 -27.64 -4.94
C VAL A 326 24.84 -27.08 -3.54
N HIS A 327 25.90 -26.31 -3.26
CA HIS A 327 26.12 -25.72 -1.94
C HIS A 327 24.98 -24.75 -1.54
N LEU A 328 24.55 -23.87 -2.46
CA LEU A 328 23.45 -22.93 -2.25
C LEU A 328 22.16 -23.65 -1.90
N LEU A 329 21.75 -24.59 -2.76
CA LEU A 329 20.43 -25.21 -2.65
C LEU A 329 20.33 -26.26 -1.53
N GLU A 330 21.44 -26.96 -1.20
CA GLU A 330 21.50 -27.85 -0.03
C GLU A 330 21.40 -27.04 1.28
N LYS A 331 22.02 -25.86 1.34
CA LYS A 331 21.90 -24.96 2.50
C LYS A 331 20.47 -24.40 2.63
N VAL A 332 19.81 -24.08 1.52
CA VAL A 332 18.40 -23.62 1.51
C VAL A 332 17.47 -24.72 2.00
N ALA A 333 17.69 -25.97 1.57
CA ALA A 333 16.92 -27.12 2.04
C ALA A 333 17.08 -27.41 3.54
N GLU A 334 18.25 -27.11 4.16
CA GLU A 334 18.45 -27.19 5.62
C GLU A 334 17.59 -26.19 6.39
N ALA A 335 17.14 -25.10 5.74
CA ALA A 335 16.26 -24.09 6.30
C ALA A 335 14.75 -24.37 6.07
N ASP A 336 14.39 -25.58 5.63
CA ASP A 336 13.03 -26.01 5.26
C ASP A 336 12.37 -25.16 4.14
N GLU A 337 13.16 -24.44 3.37
CA GLU A 337 12.67 -23.71 2.20
C GLU A 337 12.70 -24.59 0.96
N TYR A 338 11.63 -24.61 0.19
CA TYR A 338 11.47 -25.47 -0.97
C TYR A 338 10.77 -24.79 -2.13
N ASP A 339 11.35 -24.96 -3.32
CA ASP A 339 10.72 -24.67 -4.61
C ASP A 339 11.05 -25.80 -5.60
N PRO A 340 10.11 -26.30 -6.41
CA PRO A 340 10.38 -27.37 -7.38
C PRO A 340 11.53 -27.06 -8.36
N GLN A 341 11.80 -25.77 -8.64
CA GLN A 341 12.92 -25.35 -9.49
C GLN A 341 14.27 -25.74 -8.87
N PHE A 342 14.37 -25.77 -7.54
CA PHE A 342 15.60 -26.17 -6.86
C PHE A 342 15.98 -27.63 -7.14
N ASP A 343 14.98 -28.52 -7.20
CA ASP A 343 15.22 -29.90 -7.59
C ASP A 343 15.70 -30.01 -9.05
N TRP A 344 15.12 -29.23 -9.97
CA TRP A 344 15.60 -29.20 -11.36
C TRP A 344 17.03 -28.67 -11.45
N ASP A 345 17.34 -27.55 -10.81
CA ASP A 345 18.68 -26.96 -10.81
C ASP A 345 19.71 -27.91 -10.19
N LEU A 346 19.35 -28.57 -9.06
CA LEU A 346 20.19 -29.61 -8.45
C LEU A 346 20.41 -30.80 -9.36
N ALA A 347 19.39 -31.24 -10.11
CA ALA A 347 19.51 -32.33 -11.05
C ALA A 347 20.52 -32.01 -12.16
N VAL A 348 20.42 -30.81 -12.75
CA VAL A 348 21.33 -30.31 -13.77
C VAL A 348 22.75 -30.20 -13.21
N ALA A 349 22.92 -29.57 -12.04
CA ALA A 349 24.23 -29.39 -11.44
C ALA A 349 24.89 -30.73 -11.08
N LYS A 350 24.16 -31.66 -10.43
CA LYS A 350 24.68 -32.97 -10.03
C LYS A 350 24.97 -33.84 -11.21
N ASN A 351 24.22 -33.73 -12.33
CA ASN A 351 24.54 -34.43 -13.59
C ASN A 351 25.91 -33.98 -14.15
N ASN A 352 26.14 -32.65 -14.19
CA ASN A 352 27.40 -32.09 -14.67
C ASN A 352 28.61 -32.40 -13.76
N LEU A 353 28.33 -32.77 -12.50
CA LEU A 353 29.33 -33.21 -11.52
C LEU A 353 29.51 -34.74 -11.47
N ASP A 354 29.01 -35.50 -12.46
CA ASP A 354 29.04 -36.97 -12.54
C ASP A 354 28.34 -37.69 -11.37
N ARG A 355 27.44 -36.97 -10.63
CA ARG A 355 26.64 -37.49 -9.49
C ARG A 355 25.31 -38.02 -9.98
N TYR A 356 25.33 -38.96 -10.94
CA TYR A 356 24.15 -39.41 -11.71
C TYR A 356 22.99 -39.92 -10.85
N LYS A 357 23.29 -40.69 -9.79
CA LYS A 357 22.26 -41.23 -8.90
C LYS A 357 21.47 -40.12 -8.17
N ASP A 358 22.18 -39.12 -7.71
CA ASP A 358 21.55 -37.99 -7.01
C ASP A 358 20.81 -37.10 -7.99
N ALA A 359 21.37 -36.88 -9.18
CA ALA A 359 20.70 -36.16 -10.27
C ALA A 359 19.36 -36.80 -10.64
N LEU A 360 19.31 -38.12 -10.77
CA LEU A 360 18.09 -38.87 -11.08
C LEU A 360 16.99 -38.59 -10.02
N ASN A 361 17.35 -38.69 -8.74
CA ASN A 361 16.39 -38.42 -7.65
C ASN A 361 15.80 -37.03 -7.76
N HIS A 362 16.61 -36.02 -8.03
CA HIS A 362 16.14 -34.63 -8.16
C HIS A 362 15.30 -34.43 -9.42
N TYR A 363 15.64 -35.05 -10.57
CA TYR A 363 14.76 -35.03 -11.73
C TYR A 363 13.39 -35.66 -11.45
N GLU A 364 13.36 -36.79 -10.71
CA GLU A 364 12.12 -37.47 -10.33
C GLU A 364 11.25 -36.59 -9.39
N ASN A 365 11.87 -35.90 -8.44
CA ASN A 365 11.18 -34.96 -7.57
C ASN A 365 10.56 -33.81 -8.36
N ALA A 366 11.31 -33.18 -9.27
CA ALA A 366 10.87 -32.06 -10.09
C ALA A 366 9.79 -32.45 -11.11
N TYR A 367 9.76 -33.73 -11.56
CA TYR A 367 8.91 -34.18 -12.68
C TYR A 367 7.44 -33.82 -12.52
N THR A 368 6.87 -33.96 -11.33
CA THR A 368 5.44 -33.67 -11.10
C THR A 368 5.08 -32.22 -11.42
N SER A 369 5.96 -31.28 -11.07
CA SER A 369 5.77 -29.84 -11.30
C SER A 369 6.06 -29.42 -12.75
N PHE A 370 7.01 -30.11 -13.41
CA PHE A 370 7.50 -29.73 -14.73
C PHE A 370 7.14 -30.71 -15.85
N LYS A 371 6.22 -31.66 -15.62
CA LYS A 371 5.82 -32.70 -16.62
C LYS A 371 5.30 -32.16 -17.94
N ASP A 372 4.93 -30.87 -18.02
CA ASP A 372 4.46 -30.18 -19.21
C ASP A 372 5.42 -29.06 -19.66
N ASN A 373 6.60 -28.96 -19.06
CA ASN A 373 7.64 -28.00 -19.44
C ASN A 373 8.60 -28.67 -20.43
N ILE A 374 8.66 -28.17 -21.67
CA ILE A 374 9.45 -28.73 -22.76
C ILE A 374 10.94 -28.78 -22.41
N GLN A 375 11.50 -27.73 -21.84
CA GLN A 375 12.93 -27.66 -21.51
C GLN A 375 13.28 -28.68 -20.41
N PHE A 376 12.46 -28.77 -19.36
CA PHE A 376 12.67 -29.81 -18.34
C PHE A 376 12.62 -31.24 -18.91
N LEU A 377 11.61 -31.52 -19.73
CA LEU A 377 11.46 -32.83 -20.35
C LEU A 377 12.62 -33.16 -21.29
N GLN A 378 13.17 -32.16 -21.95
CA GLN A 378 14.34 -32.28 -22.79
C GLN A 378 15.59 -32.60 -21.94
N ASP A 379 15.86 -31.81 -20.91
CA ASP A 379 16.99 -32.03 -20.00
C ASP A 379 16.92 -33.42 -19.34
N PHE A 380 15.75 -33.79 -18.81
CA PHE A 380 15.55 -35.09 -18.19
C PHE A 380 15.62 -36.24 -19.21
N GLY A 381 15.10 -36.07 -20.42
CA GLY A 381 15.16 -37.03 -21.49
C GLY A 381 16.60 -37.35 -21.91
N TYR A 382 17.43 -36.34 -22.13
CA TYR A 382 18.85 -36.53 -22.46
C TYR A 382 19.64 -37.11 -21.29
N PHE A 383 19.40 -36.69 -20.07
CA PHE A 383 19.97 -37.31 -18.89
C PHE A 383 19.68 -38.84 -18.84
N LEU A 384 18.42 -39.23 -19.06
CA LEU A 384 18.03 -40.64 -19.07
C LEU A 384 18.70 -41.43 -20.20
N LEU A 385 19.01 -40.83 -21.36
CA LEU A 385 19.78 -41.45 -22.43
C LEU A 385 21.24 -41.70 -21.99
N GLU A 386 21.84 -40.73 -21.33
CA GLU A 386 23.20 -40.85 -20.80
C GLU A 386 23.29 -41.95 -19.71
N ASP A 387 22.26 -42.03 -18.84
CA ASP A 387 22.14 -43.08 -17.82
C ASP A 387 21.77 -44.49 -18.42
N GLY A 388 21.42 -44.54 -19.70
CA GLY A 388 21.08 -45.79 -20.43
C GLY A 388 19.60 -46.20 -20.35
N ASP A 389 18.73 -45.40 -19.72
CA ASP A 389 17.29 -45.68 -19.64
C ASP A 389 16.53 -45.13 -20.86
N GLN A 390 16.76 -45.74 -21.99
CA GLN A 390 16.09 -45.37 -23.25
C GLN A 390 14.54 -45.44 -23.17
N LYS A 391 13.99 -46.29 -22.27
CA LYS A 391 12.54 -46.43 -22.17
C LYS A 391 11.91 -45.17 -21.59
N ARG A 392 12.46 -44.67 -20.47
CA ARG A 392 11.96 -43.45 -19.86
C ARG A 392 12.28 -42.22 -20.71
N ALA A 393 13.46 -42.18 -21.35
CA ALA A 393 13.80 -41.11 -22.30
C ALA A 393 12.76 -40.98 -23.42
N LYS A 394 12.31 -42.08 -24.02
CA LYS A 394 11.22 -42.07 -25.02
C LYS A 394 9.91 -41.51 -24.49
N VAL A 395 9.60 -41.75 -23.23
CA VAL A 395 8.40 -41.19 -22.61
C VAL A 395 8.53 -39.66 -22.49
N MET A 396 9.68 -39.14 -22.07
CA MET A 396 9.93 -37.69 -21.98
C MET A 396 9.83 -37.02 -23.35
N PHE A 397 10.51 -37.58 -24.35
CA PHE A 397 10.48 -37.06 -25.73
C PHE A 397 9.09 -37.18 -26.37
N GLY A 398 8.37 -38.27 -26.11
CA GLY A 398 7.01 -38.46 -26.58
C GLY A 398 6.07 -37.37 -25.99
N ARG A 399 6.26 -37.01 -24.71
CA ARG A 399 5.50 -35.94 -24.08
C ARG A 399 5.80 -34.56 -24.68
N ILE A 400 7.04 -34.29 -25.07
CA ILE A 400 7.39 -33.05 -25.80
C ILE A 400 6.60 -32.98 -27.12
N LEU A 401 6.56 -34.07 -27.91
CA LEU A 401 5.81 -34.06 -29.17
C LEU A 401 4.29 -34.01 -29.01
N GLU A 402 3.75 -34.42 -27.85
CA GLU A 402 2.35 -34.19 -27.52
C GLU A 402 2.06 -32.71 -27.28
N ILE A 403 3.01 -31.96 -26.69
CA ILE A 403 2.89 -30.51 -26.40
C ILE A 403 3.17 -29.68 -27.66
N ASP A 404 4.29 -30.01 -28.35
CA ASP A 404 4.70 -29.36 -29.59
C ASP A 404 5.02 -30.43 -30.67
N PRO A 405 4.02 -30.79 -31.51
CA PRO A 405 4.19 -31.76 -32.59
C PRO A 405 5.18 -31.34 -33.68
N GLN A 406 5.64 -30.09 -33.69
CA GLN A 406 6.57 -29.56 -34.68
C GLN A 406 8.02 -29.48 -34.17
N PHE A 407 8.33 -30.06 -33.03
CA PHE A 407 9.67 -30.05 -32.44
C PHE A 407 10.56 -31.07 -33.16
N LEU A 408 11.12 -30.70 -34.33
CA LEU A 408 11.82 -31.58 -35.26
C LEU A 408 13.01 -32.28 -34.63
N GLU A 409 13.80 -31.62 -33.80
CA GLU A 409 14.97 -32.19 -33.14
C GLU A 409 14.61 -33.42 -32.28
N ILE A 410 13.55 -33.34 -31.53
CA ILE A 410 13.06 -34.42 -30.67
C ILE A 410 12.39 -35.53 -31.49
N GLU A 411 11.71 -35.19 -32.58
CA GLU A 411 11.17 -36.18 -33.51
C GLU A 411 12.30 -37.04 -34.12
N GLU A 412 13.38 -36.42 -34.60
CA GLU A 412 14.55 -37.10 -35.12
C GLU A 412 15.22 -38.02 -34.09
N GLU A 413 15.38 -37.51 -32.82
CA GLU A 413 15.98 -38.33 -31.77
C GLU A 413 15.08 -39.50 -31.38
N LEU A 414 13.76 -39.33 -31.36
CA LEU A 414 12.83 -40.43 -31.10
C LEU A 414 12.88 -41.50 -32.19
N LEU A 415 12.91 -41.11 -33.48
CA LEU A 415 13.05 -42.03 -34.60
C LEU A 415 14.37 -42.81 -34.52
N ARG A 416 15.47 -42.14 -34.17
CA ARG A 416 16.77 -42.78 -33.96
C ARG A 416 16.73 -43.85 -32.86
N LEU A 417 16.05 -43.56 -31.76
CA LEU A 417 15.86 -44.47 -30.63
C LEU A 417 14.94 -45.66 -30.99
N GLU A 418 14.07 -45.51 -31.96
CA GLU A 418 13.22 -46.59 -32.50
C GLU A 418 13.90 -47.45 -33.53
N GLY A 419 15.11 -47.07 -33.98
CA GLY A 419 15.88 -47.83 -35.00
C GLY A 419 15.34 -47.63 -36.41
N LYS A 420 14.74 -46.50 -36.70
CA LYS A 420 14.21 -46.14 -38.01
C LYS A 420 15.12 -45.17 -38.74
#